data_3c5f257023953759f902787cdc9274a4
#
_entry.id   3c5f257023953759f902787cdc9274a4
#
_cell.length_a   1.000
_cell.length_b   1.000
_cell.length_c   1.000
_cell.angle_alpha   90.00
_cell.angle_beta   90.00
_cell.angle_gamma   90.00
#
_symmetry.space_group_name_H-M   'P 1'
#
loop_
_entity.id
_entity.type
_entity.pdbx_description
1 polymer ?
#
loop_
_entity_poly.entity_id
_entity_poly.type
_entity_poly.pdbx_seq_one_letter_code
_entity_poly.pdbx_strand_id
1 'polypeptide(L)'
;MNLKIVARNIGMALLLNAIFMFISAAVSIIYGFDNSFSPLILSAVITSVVASFPLIFVSKSGEINAKEGLVIVVLSWIFSCLFGMLPYILYGGEFSIINAWYESVSGYTTTGATVLVNVESLPKGLLFWRASTHWLGGMGVVLFMLLILPSISASKMLSKFEISSLSKDNFKFRAQQTIRVISTVYLGLTLLETALLMLAGMNLFDAVCHSFSTVATGGFSTKNLSLAYYDSISIDIIVMVFMLLSGMHFGLLYSASLGKIQPLWKSPVVRYYLSSIIVISLVITINLKISGIEPDWVHAARHAFFQVISVGTTTGFASADSSIWPSFSILLMIFLTLQCACSGSTSGGLKVDRVLIFYKAFKAQVKKQIHPNAVIPVKLGNHVLDRETVTSTSLFIVLYMSIVFVVTIILAFLGVDILEAFTASAANMGNVGPGFGTVGSLGNYSQIPAMGKFVLSIQMLMGRVEIYSMLLIVLVFRKR
;
A
#
# COMPACT_ATOMS: atom_id res chain seq x y z
N MET A 1 9.23 -27.80 -9.14
CA MET A 1 9.59 -26.40 -8.89
C MET A 1 11.06 -26.21 -9.19
N ASN A 2 11.38 -25.31 -10.09
CA ASN A 2 12.76 -25.01 -10.47
C ASN A 2 13.31 -23.84 -9.65
N LEU A 3 14.01 -24.14 -8.55
CA LEU A 3 14.57 -23.13 -7.64
C LEU A 3 15.56 -22.18 -8.33
N LYS A 4 16.22 -22.63 -9.41
CA LYS A 4 17.16 -21.79 -10.15
C LYS A 4 16.45 -20.62 -10.82
N ILE A 5 15.27 -20.86 -11.47
CA ILE A 5 14.44 -19.80 -12.07
C ILE A 5 13.93 -18.85 -10.99
N VAL A 6 13.50 -19.37 -9.84
CA VAL A 6 13.05 -18.55 -8.71
C VAL A 6 14.17 -17.63 -8.24
N ALA A 7 15.36 -18.16 -7.96
CA ALA A 7 16.51 -17.38 -7.50
C ALA A 7 16.91 -16.29 -8.49
N ARG A 8 16.90 -16.59 -9.80
CA ARG A 8 17.21 -15.61 -10.84
C ARG A 8 16.25 -14.41 -10.85
N ASN A 9 14.94 -14.66 -10.71
CA ASN A 9 13.96 -13.58 -10.70
C ASN A 9 14.03 -12.75 -9.41
N ILE A 10 14.31 -13.37 -8.26
CA ILE A 10 14.61 -12.65 -7.03
C ILE A 10 15.86 -11.78 -7.19
N GLY A 11 16.91 -12.30 -7.84
CA GLY A 11 18.12 -11.52 -8.15
C GLY A 11 17.83 -10.25 -8.95
N MET A 12 16.92 -10.31 -9.94
CA MET A 12 16.51 -9.11 -10.69
C MET A 12 15.80 -8.07 -9.80
N ALA A 13 14.93 -8.50 -8.88
CA ALA A 13 14.28 -7.60 -7.94
C ALA A 13 15.29 -6.94 -6.99
N LEU A 14 16.24 -7.71 -6.47
CA LEU A 14 17.31 -7.19 -5.61
C LEU A 14 18.24 -6.22 -6.35
N LEU A 15 18.53 -6.46 -7.63
CA LEU A 15 19.35 -5.54 -8.42
C LEU A 15 18.67 -4.17 -8.55
N LEU A 16 17.34 -4.15 -8.73
CA LEU A 16 16.59 -2.90 -8.74
C LEU A 16 16.68 -2.16 -7.39
N ASN A 17 16.58 -2.90 -6.26
CA ASN A 17 16.78 -2.31 -4.92
C ASN A 17 18.18 -1.70 -4.80
N ALA A 18 19.22 -2.41 -5.26
CA ALA A 18 20.60 -1.92 -5.23
C ALA A 18 20.77 -0.62 -6.06
N ILE A 19 20.12 -0.52 -7.23
CA ILE A 19 20.15 0.72 -8.04
C ILE A 19 19.57 1.89 -7.25
N PHE A 20 18.45 1.74 -6.56
CA PHE A 20 17.87 2.81 -5.75
C PHE A 20 18.71 3.13 -4.49
N MET A 21 19.41 2.14 -3.92
CA MET A 21 20.40 2.42 -2.85
C MET A 21 21.56 3.27 -3.38
N PHE A 22 22.08 2.99 -4.60
CA PHE A 22 23.10 3.84 -5.23
C PHE A 22 22.58 5.26 -5.52
N ILE A 23 21.34 5.40 -5.99
CA ILE A 23 20.72 6.73 -6.19
C ILE A 23 20.60 7.45 -4.83
N SER A 24 20.21 6.77 -3.77
CA SER A 24 20.12 7.35 -2.42
C SER A 24 21.50 7.78 -1.89
N ALA A 25 22.56 7.01 -2.18
CA ALA A 25 23.93 7.39 -1.87
C ALA A 25 24.37 8.62 -2.69
N ALA A 26 23.96 8.74 -3.96
CA ALA A 26 24.21 9.93 -4.76
C ALA A 26 23.49 11.16 -4.19
N VAL A 27 22.26 11.02 -3.68
CA VAL A 27 21.55 12.08 -2.95
C VAL A 27 22.34 12.51 -1.72
N SER A 28 22.88 11.58 -0.93
CA SER A 28 23.76 11.89 0.22
C SER A 28 24.96 12.76 -0.20
N ILE A 29 25.58 12.48 -1.34
CA ILE A 29 26.68 13.31 -1.89
C ILE A 29 26.21 14.72 -2.21
N ILE A 30 25.07 14.87 -2.89
CA ILE A 30 24.51 16.18 -3.29
C ILE A 30 24.23 17.06 -2.07
N TYR A 31 23.81 16.47 -0.95
CA TYR A 31 23.50 17.19 0.29
C TYR A 31 24.67 17.26 1.29
N GLY A 32 25.91 17.15 0.82
CA GLY A 32 27.11 17.44 1.60
C GLY A 32 27.79 16.24 2.23
N PHE A 33 27.63 15.06 1.66
CA PHE A 33 28.29 13.83 2.13
C PHE A 33 27.83 13.44 3.53
N ASP A 34 26.53 13.31 3.73
CA ASP A 34 25.95 13.04 5.03
C ASP A 34 26.28 11.61 5.55
N ASN A 35 26.03 11.35 6.84
CA ASN A 35 26.39 10.09 7.50
C ASN A 35 25.67 8.85 6.93
N SER A 36 24.70 9.00 6.01
CA SER A 36 24.03 7.89 5.35
C SER A 36 24.81 7.32 4.17
N PHE A 37 25.81 8.04 3.63
CA PHE A 37 26.56 7.62 2.44
C PHE A 37 27.18 6.22 2.61
N SER A 38 27.95 6.00 3.68
CA SER A 38 28.64 4.75 3.93
C SER A 38 27.67 3.57 4.13
N PRO A 39 26.61 3.68 4.96
CA PRO A 39 25.55 2.66 5.06
C PRO A 39 24.88 2.33 3.72
N LEU A 40 24.54 3.34 2.93
CA LEU A 40 23.85 3.15 1.66
C LEU A 40 24.75 2.48 0.61
N ILE A 41 25.99 2.92 0.45
CA ILE A 41 26.92 2.35 -0.54
C ILE A 41 27.26 0.90 -0.21
N LEU A 42 27.52 0.61 1.08
CA LEU A 42 27.83 -0.74 1.52
C LEU A 42 26.63 -1.69 1.31
N SER A 43 25.41 -1.24 1.66
CA SER A 43 24.19 -1.99 1.42
C SER A 43 23.96 -2.23 -0.09
N ALA A 44 24.20 -1.23 -0.92
CA ALA A 44 24.06 -1.34 -2.38
C ALA A 44 25.04 -2.37 -2.95
N VAL A 45 26.30 -2.36 -2.50
CA VAL A 45 27.32 -3.33 -2.94
C VAL A 45 26.94 -4.75 -2.51
N ILE A 46 26.61 -4.95 -1.23
CA ILE A 46 26.21 -6.27 -0.70
C ILE A 46 25.00 -6.79 -1.51
N THR A 47 23.98 -5.96 -1.69
CA THR A 47 22.76 -6.34 -2.43
C THR A 47 23.09 -6.65 -3.89
N SER A 48 23.96 -5.87 -4.54
CA SER A 48 24.38 -6.10 -5.92
C SER A 48 25.13 -7.41 -6.09
N VAL A 49 26.05 -7.74 -5.18
CA VAL A 49 26.82 -9.00 -5.21
C VAL A 49 25.86 -10.19 -5.09
N VAL A 50 24.97 -10.17 -4.09
CA VAL A 50 23.99 -11.26 -3.90
C VAL A 50 23.04 -11.37 -5.07
N ALA A 51 22.58 -10.26 -5.62
CA ALA A 51 21.68 -10.22 -6.78
C ALA A 51 22.35 -10.77 -8.05
N SER A 52 23.63 -10.47 -8.26
CA SER A 52 24.37 -10.86 -9.47
C SER A 52 24.64 -12.37 -9.53
N PHE A 53 24.83 -13.02 -8.38
CA PHE A 53 25.14 -14.45 -8.35
C PHE A 53 24.12 -15.31 -9.15
N PRO A 54 22.80 -15.30 -8.87
CA PRO A 54 21.86 -16.09 -9.65
C PRO A 54 21.69 -15.58 -11.09
N LEU A 55 21.99 -14.31 -11.37
CA LEU A 55 21.89 -13.75 -12.72
C LEU A 55 23.03 -14.28 -13.63
N ILE A 56 24.21 -14.50 -13.08
CA ILE A 56 25.41 -15.02 -13.81
C ILE A 56 25.32 -16.54 -13.98
N PHE A 57 24.99 -17.27 -12.92
CA PHE A 57 25.09 -18.73 -12.88
C PHE A 57 23.82 -19.47 -13.34
N VAL A 58 22.67 -18.78 -13.50
CA VAL A 58 21.42 -19.39 -13.95
C VAL A 58 21.04 -18.90 -15.32
N SER A 59 20.89 -19.81 -16.29
CA SER A 59 20.45 -19.50 -17.65
C SER A 59 18.99 -18.97 -17.68
N LYS A 60 18.66 -18.21 -18.74
CA LYS A 60 17.30 -17.65 -18.95
C LYS A 60 16.25 -18.70 -19.37
N SER A 61 16.56 -19.99 -19.36
CA SER A 61 15.72 -21.05 -19.90
C SER A 61 14.63 -21.50 -18.93
N GLY A 62 13.40 -21.55 -19.41
CA GLY A 62 12.25 -22.21 -18.81
C GLY A 62 10.99 -21.35 -18.72
N GLU A 63 9.83 -21.97 -18.97
CA GLU A 63 8.53 -21.36 -18.66
C GLU A 63 8.30 -21.37 -17.16
N ILE A 64 7.77 -20.25 -16.63
CA ILE A 64 7.44 -20.12 -15.20
C ILE A 64 6.09 -20.78 -14.97
N ASN A 65 6.07 -21.82 -14.17
CA ASN A 65 4.84 -22.46 -13.73
C ASN A 65 4.11 -21.62 -12.68
N ALA A 66 2.83 -21.89 -12.54
CA ALA A 66 1.93 -21.27 -11.58
C ALA A 66 2.47 -21.19 -10.15
N LYS A 67 2.97 -22.31 -9.64
CA LYS A 67 3.56 -22.41 -8.31
C LYS A 67 4.86 -21.61 -8.19
N GLU A 68 5.66 -21.59 -9.24
CA GLU A 68 6.92 -20.84 -9.28
C GLU A 68 6.66 -19.33 -9.28
N GLY A 69 5.67 -18.87 -10.05
CA GLY A 69 5.26 -17.45 -10.07
C GLY A 69 4.86 -16.95 -8.68
N LEU A 70 4.04 -17.73 -7.97
CA LEU A 70 3.63 -17.38 -6.61
C LEU A 70 4.81 -17.31 -5.64
N VAL A 71 5.72 -18.30 -5.70
CA VAL A 71 6.92 -18.33 -4.83
C VAL A 71 7.85 -17.17 -5.17
N ILE A 72 8.02 -16.83 -6.47
CA ILE A 72 8.83 -15.68 -6.89
C ILE A 72 8.26 -14.39 -6.29
N VAL A 73 6.94 -14.16 -6.39
CA VAL A 73 6.32 -12.94 -5.85
C VAL A 73 6.57 -12.84 -4.35
N VAL A 74 6.18 -13.84 -3.56
CA VAL A 74 6.28 -13.77 -2.09
C VAL A 74 7.74 -13.66 -1.64
N LEU A 75 8.64 -14.48 -2.18
CA LEU A 75 10.06 -14.42 -1.80
C LEU A 75 10.73 -13.13 -2.24
N SER A 76 10.38 -12.57 -3.41
CA SER A 76 10.92 -11.27 -3.84
C SER A 76 10.55 -10.17 -2.85
N TRP A 77 9.30 -10.14 -2.33
CA TRP A 77 8.90 -9.20 -1.28
C TRP A 77 9.71 -9.39 0.00
N ILE A 78 9.81 -10.63 0.50
CA ILE A 78 10.56 -10.93 1.73
C ILE A 78 12.04 -10.55 1.57
N PHE A 79 12.67 -10.93 0.46
CA PHE A 79 14.08 -10.59 0.21
C PHE A 79 14.31 -9.10 -0.02
N SER A 80 13.37 -8.40 -0.69
CA SER A 80 13.44 -6.94 -0.82
C SER A 80 13.41 -6.26 0.55
N CYS A 81 12.52 -6.69 1.45
CA CYS A 81 12.48 -6.17 2.81
C CYS A 81 13.75 -6.49 3.61
N LEU A 82 14.28 -7.72 3.48
CA LEU A 82 15.52 -8.15 4.17
C LEU A 82 16.75 -7.36 3.71
N PHE A 83 16.92 -7.16 2.41
CA PHE A 83 18.03 -6.36 1.91
C PHE A 83 17.76 -4.86 2.09
N GLY A 84 16.50 -4.44 2.01
CA GLY A 84 16.08 -3.06 2.21
C GLY A 84 16.27 -2.54 3.63
N MET A 85 16.37 -3.41 4.63
CA MET A 85 16.68 -3.00 6.00
C MET A 85 18.18 -2.74 6.25
N LEU A 86 19.08 -3.19 5.34
CA LEU A 86 20.52 -3.04 5.53
C LEU A 86 20.97 -1.60 5.72
N PRO A 87 20.51 -0.60 4.92
CA PRO A 87 20.88 0.79 5.16
C PRO A 87 20.53 1.28 6.56
N TYR A 88 19.40 0.84 7.11
CA TYR A 88 18.96 1.21 8.46
C TYR A 88 19.82 0.57 9.53
N ILE A 89 20.10 -0.74 9.43
CA ILE A 89 20.95 -1.46 10.39
C ILE A 89 22.35 -0.87 10.41
N LEU A 90 22.95 -0.62 9.23
CA LEU A 90 24.31 -0.09 9.13
C LEU A 90 24.41 1.37 9.57
N TYR A 91 23.31 2.14 9.47
CA TYR A 91 23.26 3.49 10.02
C TYR A 91 23.19 3.47 11.56
N GLY A 92 22.45 2.54 12.15
CA GLY A 92 22.30 2.41 13.59
C GLY A 92 21.31 3.39 14.22
N GLY A 93 21.61 3.94 15.39
CA GLY A 93 20.72 4.85 16.13
C GLY A 93 19.45 4.16 16.61
N GLU A 94 18.26 4.66 16.24
CA GLU A 94 16.97 4.08 16.60
C GLU A 94 16.68 2.73 15.88
N PHE A 95 17.50 2.34 14.90
CA PHE A 95 17.31 1.15 14.09
C PHE A 95 17.96 -0.12 14.71
N SER A 96 17.36 -0.63 15.77
CA SER A 96 17.60 -2.03 16.15
C SER A 96 17.19 -2.98 15.01
N ILE A 97 17.61 -4.23 15.04
CA ILE A 97 17.27 -5.22 13.98
C ILE A 97 15.76 -5.28 13.74
N ILE A 98 14.95 -5.29 14.80
CA ILE A 98 13.49 -5.33 14.71
C ILE A 98 12.91 -4.00 14.17
N ASN A 99 13.46 -2.88 14.61
CA ASN A 99 13.01 -1.57 14.11
C ASN A 99 13.38 -1.38 12.62
N ALA A 100 14.60 -1.78 12.22
CA ALA A 100 15.03 -1.73 10.82
C ALA A 100 14.19 -2.65 9.92
N TRP A 101 13.86 -3.86 10.42
CA TRP A 101 12.95 -4.78 9.75
C TRP A 101 11.56 -4.15 9.58
N TYR A 102 10.99 -3.62 10.67
CA TYR A 102 9.65 -3.00 10.67
C TYR A 102 9.58 -1.82 9.69
N GLU A 103 10.55 -0.91 9.73
CA GLU A 103 10.62 0.26 8.86
C GLU A 103 10.77 -0.15 7.38
N SER A 104 11.61 -1.15 7.09
CA SER A 104 11.79 -1.70 5.75
C SER A 104 10.52 -2.36 5.24
N VAL A 105 9.87 -3.21 6.04
CA VAL A 105 8.60 -3.85 5.65
C VAL A 105 7.52 -2.80 5.44
N SER A 106 7.39 -1.83 6.35
CA SER A 106 6.46 -0.71 6.21
C SER A 106 6.70 0.08 4.93
N GLY A 107 7.97 0.31 4.58
CA GLY A 107 8.36 0.98 3.35
C GLY A 107 7.90 0.19 2.11
N TYR A 108 8.36 -1.04 1.95
CA TYR A 108 8.04 -1.85 0.77
C TYR A 108 6.55 -2.19 0.66
N THR A 109 5.86 -2.46 1.76
CA THR A 109 4.42 -2.72 1.74
C THR A 109 3.58 -1.46 1.60
N THR A 110 4.22 -0.29 1.47
CA THR A 110 3.56 1.02 1.39
C THR A 110 2.56 1.25 2.52
N THR A 111 2.93 0.81 3.73
CA THR A 111 2.08 0.96 4.91
C THR A 111 2.25 2.33 5.56
N GLY A 112 3.48 2.87 5.61
CA GLY A 112 3.74 4.19 6.19
C GLY A 112 3.81 4.24 7.71
N ALA A 113 3.64 3.12 8.40
CA ALA A 113 3.85 3.02 9.83
C ALA A 113 5.34 3.13 10.16
N THR A 114 5.74 4.07 11.04
CA THR A 114 7.14 4.32 11.37
C THR A 114 7.43 4.02 12.84
N VAL A 115 8.64 3.52 13.10
CA VAL A 115 9.17 3.35 14.46
C VAL A 115 10.00 4.56 14.91
N LEU A 116 10.24 5.51 14.02
CA LEU A 116 11.07 6.67 14.30
C LEU A 116 10.30 7.70 15.15
N VAL A 117 10.95 8.17 16.20
CA VAL A 117 10.43 9.27 17.02
C VAL A 117 10.73 10.62 16.34
N ASN A 118 11.90 10.74 15.72
CA ASN A 118 12.30 11.96 15.01
C ASN A 118 12.81 11.66 13.60
N VAL A 119 11.91 11.78 12.61
CA VAL A 119 12.23 11.59 11.18
C VAL A 119 13.16 12.67 10.65
N GLU A 120 13.04 13.90 11.15
CA GLU A 120 13.81 15.06 10.67
C GLU A 120 15.29 15.00 11.06
N SER A 121 15.65 14.18 12.06
CA SER A 121 17.04 13.91 12.43
C SER A 121 17.77 13.01 11.43
N LEU A 122 17.07 12.32 10.54
CA LEU A 122 17.69 11.46 9.57
C LEU A 122 18.37 12.24 8.45
N PRO A 123 19.53 11.76 7.96
CA PRO A 123 20.22 12.36 6.83
C PRO A 123 19.41 12.20 5.52
N LYS A 124 19.61 13.14 4.59
CA LYS A 124 18.84 13.22 3.33
C LYS A 124 18.92 11.96 2.48
N GLY A 125 20.10 11.31 2.42
CA GLY A 125 20.23 10.05 1.68
C GLY A 125 19.34 8.96 2.24
N LEU A 126 19.21 8.83 3.57
CA LEU A 126 18.37 7.83 4.21
C LEU A 126 16.86 8.16 4.12
N LEU A 127 16.50 9.45 4.19
CA LEU A 127 15.12 9.92 3.94
C LEU A 127 14.69 9.62 2.49
N PHE A 128 15.59 9.83 1.52
CA PHE A 128 15.32 9.49 0.13
C PHE A 128 15.17 7.97 -0.06
N TRP A 129 16.02 7.16 0.60
CA TRP A 129 15.88 5.71 0.59
C TRP A 129 14.52 5.28 1.13
N ARG A 130 14.09 5.86 2.24
CA ARG A 130 12.80 5.60 2.87
C ARG A 130 11.64 5.89 1.91
N ALA A 131 11.62 7.04 1.24
CA ALA A 131 10.63 7.36 0.21
C ALA A 131 10.74 6.43 -1.01
N SER A 132 11.96 6.04 -1.40
CA SER A 132 12.21 5.12 -2.50
C SER A 132 11.65 3.73 -2.24
N THR A 133 11.68 3.23 -0.99
CA THR A 133 11.05 1.93 -0.65
C THR A 133 9.54 1.96 -0.89
N HIS A 134 8.84 3.08 -0.60
CA HIS A 134 7.44 3.26 -0.97
C HIS A 134 7.23 3.21 -2.48
N TRP A 135 8.03 3.97 -3.22
CA TRP A 135 7.90 4.03 -4.68
C TRP A 135 8.16 2.67 -5.34
N LEU A 136 9.17 1.95 -4.88
CA LEU A 136 9.46 0.56 -5.30
C LEU A 136 8.33 -0.39 -4.90
N GLY A 137 7.81 -0.27 -3.69
CA GLY A 137 6.71 -1.05 -3.18
C GLY A 137 5.39 -0.80 -3.92
N GLY A 138 5.07 0.46 -4.21
CA GLY A 138 3.89 0.83 -5.01
C GLY A 138 3.95 0.25 -6.43
N MET A 139 5.13 0.32 -7.07
CA MET A 139 5.38 -0.32 -8.36
C MET A 139 5.66 -1.83 -8.27
N GLY A 140 5.86 -2.38 -7.07
CA GLY A 140 6.32 -3.75 -6.87
C GLY A 140 5.51 -4.78 -7.64
N VAL A 141 4.19 -4.67 -7.61
CA VAL A 141 3.26 -5.48 -8.40
C VAL A 141 3.57 -5.40 -9.88
N VAL A 142 3.81 -4.20 -10.40
CA VAL A 142 4.10 -3.95 -11.83
C VAL A 142 5.48 -4.45 -12.20
N LEU A 143 6.47 -4.16 -11.36
CA LEU A 143 7.86 -4.57 -11.57
C LEU A 143 8.03 -6.09 -11.49
N PHE A 144 7.37 -6.75 -10.55
CA PHE A 144 7.34 -8.20 -10.48
C PHE A 144 6.63 -8.81 -11.70
N MET A 145 5.57 -8.19 -12.17
CA MET A 145 4.98 -8.58 -13.45
C MET A 145 5.96 -8.42 -14.61
N LEU A 146 6.70 -7.32 -14.71
CA LEU A 146 7.73 -7.09 -15.75
C LEU A 146 8.85 -8.13 -15.70
N LEU A 147 9.29 -8.52 -14.49
CA LEU A 147 10.39 -9.44 -14.28
C LEU A 147 9.99 -10.91 -14.50
N ILE A 148 8.73 -11.26 -14.23
CA ILE A 148 8.24 -12.64 -14.22
C ILE A 148 7.58 -13.04 -15.55
N LEU A 149 7.11 -12.09 -16.38
CA LEU A 149 6.30 -12.35 -17.57
C LEU A 149 7.06 -12.37 -18.90
N PRO A 150 7.89 -13.38 -19.19
CA PRO A 150 8.24 -13.69 -20.57
C PRO A 150 7.16 -14.49 -21.30
N SER A 151 6.17 -15.08 -20.60
CA SER A 151 5.16 -15.96 -21.22
C SER A 151 3.70 -15.65 -20.80
N ILE A 152 2.80 -15.81 -21.78
CA ILE A 152 1.34 -15.57 -21.68
C ILE A 152 0.66 -16.43 -20.57
N SER A 153 1.25 -17.56 -20.20
CA SER A 153 0.71 -18.48 -19.17
C SER A 153 0.85 -17.91 -17.75
N ALA A 154 1.99 -17.27 -17.47
CA ALA A 154 2.20 -16.58 -16.19
C ALA A 154 1.26 -15.36 -16.05
N SER A 155 0.95 -14.65 -17.13
CA SER A 155 0.01 -13.52 -17.18
C SER A 155 -1.39 -13.88 -16.71
N LYS A 156 -1.95 -14.99 -17.17
CA LYS A 156 -3.30 -15.44 -16.77
C LYS A 156 -3.38 -15.77 -15.29
N MET A 157 -2.29 -16.14 -14.69
CA MET A 157 -2.21 -16.61 -13.33
C MET A 157 -1.94 -15.49 -12.33
N LEU A 158 -1.01 -14.58 -12.63
CA LEU A 158 -0.77 -13.38 -11.80
C LEU A 158 -1.99 -12.46 -11.81
N SER A 159 -2.69 -12.32 -12.95
CA SER A 159 -3.96 -11.60 -13.00
C SER A 159 -5.08 -12.25 -12.15
N LYS A 160 -4.98 -13.54 -11.86
CA LYS A 160 -5.96 -14.26 -11.01
C LYS A 160 -5.73 -13.97 -9.52
N PHE A 161 -4.49 -13.68 -9.11
CA PHE A 161 -4.14 -13.45 -7.71
C PHE A 161 -4.05 -11.98 -7.29
N GLU A 162 -3.73 -11.07 -8.21
CA GLU A 162 -3.44 -9.67 -7.90
C GLU A 162 -4.42 -8.66 -8.49
N ILE A 163 -5.06 -9.01 -9.62
CA ILE A 163 -6.12 -8.19 -10.22
C ILE A 163 -7.42 -8.97 -10.07
N SER A 164 -8.38 -8.42 -9.33
CA SER A 164 -9.68 -9.06 -9.15
C SER A 164 -10.27 -9.48 -10.50
N SER A 165 -10.95 -10.62 -10.51
CA SER A 165 -11.61 -11.19 -11.70
C SER A 165 -12.57 -10.21 -12.40
N LEU A 166 -12.92 -9.12 -11.74
CA LEU A 166 -13.85 -8.09 -12.19
C LEU A 166 -13.26 -7.08 -13.20
N SER A 167 -11.93 -6.97 -13.30
CA SER A 167 -11.29 -6.07 -14.26
C SER A 167 -10.95 -6.75 -15.60
N LYS A 168 -11.20 -8.07 -15.71
CA LYS A 168 -10.84 -8.85 -16.91
C LYS A 168 -11.58 -8.44 -18.18
N ASP A 169 -12.83 -8.03 -18.07
CA ASP A 169 -13.69 -7.83 -19.23
C ASP A 169 -13.57 -6.46 -19.91
N ASN A 170 -12.95 -5.48 -19.24
CA ASN A 170 -12.83 -4.12 -19.79
C ASN A 170 -11.48 -3.82 -20.46
N PHE A 171 -10.47 -4.68 -20.28
CA PHE A 171 -9.15 -4.46 -20.85
C PHE A 171 -8.59 -5.75 -21.47
N LYS A 172 -8.90 -6.01 -22.73
CA LYS A 172 -8.27 -7.06 -23.57
C LYS A 172 -6.80 -6.70 -23.89
N PHE A 173 -6.02 -6.29 -22.88
CA PHE A 173 -4.60 -6.00 -23.08
C PHE A 173 -3.76 -7.26 -22.82
N ARG A 174 -2.78 -7.50 -23.72
CA ARG A 174 -1.70 -8.44 -23.43
C ARG A 174 -0.96 -7.95 -22.17
N ALA A 175 -0.46 -8.86 -21.34
CA ALA A 175 0.19 -8.51 -20.05
C ALA A 175 1.27 -7.41 -20.18
N GLN A 176 2.10 -7.46 -21.24
CA GLN A 176 3.11 -6.43 -21.51
C GLN A 176 2.49 -5.03 -21.74
N GLN A 177 1.31 -4.97 -22.36
CA GLN A 177 0.60 -3.70 -22.56
C GLN A 177 0.04 -3.19 -21.23
N THR A 178 -0.51 -4.07 -20.40
CA THR A 178 -0.99 -3.71 -19.05
C THR A 178 0.13 -3.13 -18.20
N ILE A 179 1.29 -3.79 -18.20
CA ILE A 179 2.48 -3.32 -17.49
C ILE A 179 2.91 -1.93 -17.97
N ARG A 180 3.04 -1.75 -19.29
CA ARG A 180 3.41 -0.45 -19.87
C ARG A 180 2.42 0.64 -19.47
N VAL A 181 1.12 0.34 -19.54
CA VAL A 181 0.04 1.24 -19.16
C VAL A 181 0.17 1.68 -17.69
N ILE A 182 0.30 0.72 -16.78
CA ILE A 182 0.40 1.01 -15.35
C ILE A 182 1.68 1.80 -15.05
N SER A 183 2.83 1.41 -15.61
CA SER A 183 4.09 2.12 -15.42
C SER A 183 4.05 3.55 -15.96
N THR A 184 3.40 3.78 -17.12
CA THR A 184 3.25 5.12 -17.69
C THR A 184 2.40 6.02 -16.80
N VAL A 185 1.27 5.51 -16.29
CA VAL A 185 0.41 6.27 -15.36
C VAL A 185 1.17 6.56 -14.07
N TYR A 186 1.86 5.57 -13.51
CA TYR A 186 2.60 5.71 -12.25
C TYR A 186 3.70 6.76 -12.34
N LEU A 187 4.53 6.70 -13.38
CA LEU A 187 5.58 7.69 -13.63
C LEU A 187 5.00 9.07 -13.94
N GLY A 188 3.94 9.12 -14.76
CA GLY A 188 3.27 10.38 -15.11
C GLY A 188 2.69 11.09 -13.90
N LEU A 189 2.00 10.36 -13.01
CA LEU A 189 1.47 10.92 -11.76
C LEU A 189 2.62 11.40 -10.86
N THR A 190 3.69 10.62 -10.70
CA THR A 190 4.84 11.01 -9.87
C THR A 190 5.48 12.32 -10.35
N LEU A 191 5.75 12.43 -11.65
CA LEU A 191 6.37 13.63 -12.22
C LEU A 191 5.45 14.85 -12.14
N LEU A 192 4.17 14.67 -12.44
CA LEU A 192 3.18 15.74 -12.40
C LEU A 192 2.96 16.24 -10.96
N GLU A 193 2.84 15.34 -9.98
CA GLU A 193 2.71 15.72 -8.58
C GLU A 193 3.94 16.44 -8.07
N THR A 194 5.14 15.94 -8.37
CA THR A 194 6.40 16.62 -7.99
C THR A 194 6.42 18.05 -8.53
N ALA A 195 6.08 18.26 -9.80
CA ALA A 195 6.06 19.59 -10.39
C ALA A 195 5.04 20.52 -9.71
N LEU A 196 3.83 20.02 -9.44
CA LEU A 196 2.78 20.81 -8.79
C LEU A 196 3.11 21.14 -7.33
N LEU A 197 3.72 20.23 -6.58
CA LEU A 197 4.18 20.49 -5.20
C LEU A 197 5.28 21.54 -5.17
N MET A 198 6.20 21.51 -6.13
CA MET A 198 7.23 22.58 -6.27
C MET A 198 6.59 23.93 -6.58
N LEU A 199 5.61 23.99 -7.48
CA LEU A 199 4.88 25.24 -7.78
C LEU A 199 4.07 25.74 -6.57
N ALA A 200 3.64 24.84 -5.68
CA ALA A 200 2.97 25.18 -4.43
C ALA A 200 3.94 25.63 -3.31
N GLY A 201 5.26 25.70 -3.59
CA GLY A 201 6.29 26.21 -2.68
C GLY A 201 7.07 25.14 -1.90
N MET A 202 6.84 23.84 -2.17
CA MET A 202 7.63 22.77 -1.58
C MET A 202 9.02 22.71 -2.26
N ASN A 203 10.09 22.50 -1.50
CA ASN A 203 11.42 22.30 -2.08
C ASN A 203 11.48 20.98 -2.89
N LEU A 204 12.40 20.89 -3.85
CA LEU A 204 12.51 19.75 -4.76
C LEU A 204 12.66 18.43 -4.01
N PHE A 205 13.47 18.36 -2.96
CA PHE A 205 13.73 17.14 -2.21
C PHE A 205 12.44 16.62 -1.55
N ASP A 206 11.76 17.48 -0.81
CA ASP A 206 10.52 17.12 -0.14
C ASP A 206 9.41 16.82 -1.16
N ALA A 207 9.32 17.56 -2.27
CA ALA A 207 8.35 17.32 -3.34
C ALA A 207 8.53 15.94 -3.98
N VAL A 208 9.77 15.52 -4.27
CA VAL A 208 10.07 14.18 -4.79
C VAL A 208 9.72 13.09 -3.78
N CYS A 209 10.14 13.24 -2.51
CA CYS A 209 9.88 12.26 -1.46
C CYS A 209 8.38 12.09 -1.19
N HIS A 210 7.63 13.20 -1.12
CA HIS A 210 6.18 13.13 -0.91
C HIS A 210 5.45 12.56 -2.13
N SER A 211 5.81 12.93 -3.36
CA SER A 211 5.24 12.33 -4.57
C SER A 211 5.49 10.82 -4.65
N PHE A 212 6.69 10.36 -4.27
CA PHE A 212 6.99 8.93 -4.18
C PHE A 212 6.04 8.22 -3.22
N SER A 213 5.79 8.82 -2.07
CA SER A 213 4.91 8.26 -1.06
C SER A 213 3.42 8.38 -1.41
N THR A 214 2.98 9.50 -2.02
CA THR A 214 1.57 9.71 -2.41
C THR A 214 1.15 8.75 -3.51
N VAL A 215 1.92 8.70 -4.61
CA VAL A 215 1.56 7.84 -5.76
C VAL A 215 1.65 6.36 -5.43
N ALA A 216 2.55 6.01 -4.51
CA ALA A 216 2.63 4.67 -3.95
C ALA A 216 1.53 4.36 -2.92
N THR A 217 0.75 5.37 -2.48
CA THR A 217 -0.20 5.28 -1.36
C THR A 217 0.46 4.79 -0.07
N GLY A 218 1.60 5.40 0.31
CA GLY A 218 2.45 4.89 1.38
C GLY A 218 2.55 5.75 2.64
N GLY A 219 2.51 7.09 2.52
CA GLY A 219 2.42 8.02 3.66
C GLY A 219 3.70 8.37 4.41
N PHE A 220 4.86 7.85 4.02
CA PHE A 220 6.11 8.34 4.61
C PHE A 220 6.36 9.80 4.25
N SER A 221 6.62 10.62 5.24
CA SER A 221 6.99 12.02 5.11
C SER A 221 8.46 12.24 5.51
N THR A 222 9.02 13.33 5.04
CA THR A 222 10.32 13.88 5.48
C THR A 222 10.20 14.74 6.74
N LYS A 223 8.97 14.94 7.25
CA LYS A 223 8.63 15.78 8.40
C LYS A 223 7.94 14.96 9.49
N ASN A 224 8.22 15.32 10.76
CA ASN A 224 7.59 14.68 11.92
C ASN A 224 6.07 14.87 11.94
N LEU A 225 5.61 16.09 11.60
CA LEU A 225 4.19 16.41 11.52
C LEU A 225 3.54 16.04 10.18
N SER A 226 4.19 15.20 9.36
CA SER A 226 3.68 14.86 8.04
C SER A 226 3.36 16.11 7.21
N LEU A 227 2.23 16.17 6.52
CA LEU A 227 1.84 17.35 5.72
C LEU A 227 1.29 18.51 6.57
N ALA A 228 0.90 18.29 7.82
CA ALA A 228 0.56 19.35 8.76
C ALA A 228 1.72 20.35 8.95
N TYR A 229 2.98 19.94 8.72
CA TYR A 229 4.16 20.82 8.77
C TYR A 229 4.06 22.01 7.82
N TYR A 230 3.48 21.83 6.63
CA TYR A 230 3.45 22.87 5.60
C TYR A 230 2.31 23.88 5.79
N ASP A 231 1.27 23.49 6.51
CA ASP A 231 0.03 24.25 6.74
C ASP A 231 -0.44 25.05 5.49
N SER A 232 -0.43 24.41 4.34
CA SER A 232 -0.75 24.99 3.04
C SER A 232 -1.95 24.29 2.40
N ILE A 233 -3.04 25.06 2.18
CA ILE A 233 -4.24 24.56 1.51
C ILE A 233 -3.91 24.06 0.09
N SER A 234 -3.01 24.74 -0.62
CA SER A 234 -2.62 24.36 -1.98
C SER A 234 -1.92 22.99 -1.99
N ILE A 235 -0.99 22.75 -1.07
CA ILE A 235 -0.29 21.47 -0.92
C ILE A 235 -1.30 20.37 -0.56
N ASP A 236 -2.18 20.61 0.40
CA ASP A 236 -3.20 19.64 0.81
C ASP A 236 -4.11 19.25 -0.36
N ILE A 237 -4.60 20.23 -1.14
CA ILE A 237 -5.46 19.93 -2.29
C ILE A 237 -4.72 19.12 -3.35
N ILE A 238 -3.47 19.47 -3.68
CA ILE A 238 -2.67 18.71 -4.64
C ILE A 238 -2.55 17.26 -4.16
N VAL A 239 -2.09 17.05 -2.92
CA VAL A 239 -1.91 15.71 -2.37
C VAL A 239 -3.22 14.94 -2.31
N MET A 240 -4.34 15.56 -1.89
CA MET A 240 -5.67 14.92 -1.89
C MET A 240 -6.07 14.43 -3.28
N VAL A 241 -5.86 15.23 -4.32
CA VAL A 241 -6.17 14.85 -5.70
C VAL A 241 -5.32 13.65 -6.14
N PHE A 242 -4.01 13.68 -5.87
CA PHE A 242 -3.13 12.57 -6.26
C PHE A 242 -3.36 11.30 -5.43
N MET A 243 -3.69 11.41 -4.15
CA MET A 243 -4.14 10.28 -3.33
C MET A 243 -5.40 9.63 -3.92
N LEU A 244 -6.41 10.42 -4.29
CA LEU A 244 -7.63 9.91 -4.93
C LEU A 244 -7.34 9.21 -6.25
N LEU A 245 -6.50 9.79 -7.11
CA LEU A 245 -6.09 9.19 -8.38
C LEU A 245 -5.33 7.88 -8.16
N SER A 246 -4.37 7.86 -7.23
CA SER A 246 -3.58 6.67 -6.91
C SER A 246 -4.42 5.53 -6.30
N GLY A 247 -5.52 5.87 -5.62
CA GLY A 247 -6.52 4.92 -5.12
C GLY A 247 -7.47 4.36 -6.20
N MET A 248 -7.45 4.88 -7.43
CA MET A 248 -8.28 4.39 -8.54
C MET A 248 -7.56 3.33 -9.38
N HIS A 249 -8.33 2.55 -10.15
CA HIS A 249 -7.78 1.56 -11.07
C HIS A 249 -6.96 2.22 -12.19
N PHE A 250 -5.66 1.96 -12.26
CA PHE A 250 -4.73 2.61 -13.21
C PHE A 250 -5.09 2.41 -14.68
N GLY A 251 -5.68 1.28 -15.05
CA GLY A 251 -6.17 1.07 -16.41
C GLY A 251 -7.31 2.00 -16.79
N LEU A 252 -8.18 2.39 -15.83
CA LEU A 252 -9.24 3.39 -16.06
C LEU A 252 -8.63 4.80 -16.20
N LEU A 253 -7.65 5.14 -15.39
CA LEU A 253 -6.92 6.42 -15.49
C LEU A 253 -6.20 6.55 -16.84
N TYR A 254 -5.55 5.48 -17.30
CA TYR A 254 -4.94 5.46 -18.63
C TYR A 254 -5.96 5.67 -19.75
N SER A 255 -7.12 5.02 -19.67
CA SER A 255 -8.19 5.25 -20.64
C SER A 255 -8.70 6.69 -20.64
N ALA A 256 -8.80 7.30 -19.45
CA ALA A 256 -9.20 8.69 -19.28
C ALA A 256 -8.13 9.65 -19.87
N SER A 257 -6.82 9.38 -19.68
CA SER A 257 -5.75 10.19 -20.28
C SER A 257 -5.73 10.14 -21.81
N LEU A 258 -6.29 9.09 -22.42
CA LEU A 258 -6.52 8.97 -23.87
C LEU A 258 -7.86 9.56 -24.33
N GLY A 259 -8.53 10.36 -23.51
CA GLY A 259 -9.80 11.00 -23.81
C GLY A 259 -11.05 10.12 -23.60
N LYS A 260 -10.90 8.86 -23.15
CA LYS A 260 -12.02 7.94 -22.89
C LYS A 260 -12.44 7.98 -21.42
N ILE A 261 -13.13 9.04 -21.00
CA ILE A 261 -13.54 9.26 -19.59
C ILE A 261 -14.76 8.41 -19.19
N GLN A 262 -15.61 8.00 -20.14
CA GLN A 262 -16.84 7.26 -19.86
C GLN A 262 -16.65 5.97 -19.02
N PRO A 263 -15.64 5.10 -19.26
CA PRO A 263 -15.43 3.90 -18.45
C PRO A 263 -15.19 4.20 -16.98
N LEU A 264 -14.51 5.31 -16.67
CA LEU A 264 -14.23 5.75 -15.29
C LEU A 264 -15.54 6.06 -14.55
N TRP A 265 -16.40 6.92 -15.14
CA TRP A 265 -17.67 7.32 -14.51
C TRP A 265 -18.75 6.24 -14.52
N LYS A 266 -18.72 5.30 -15.48
CA LYS A 266 -19.66 4.18 -15.51
C LYS A 266 -19.28 3.04 -14.57
N SER A 267 -18.06 3.01 -14.04
CA SER A 267 -17.60 1.98 -13.10
C SER A 267 -18.38 2.05 -11.77
N PRO A 268 -19.10 1.00 -11.37
CA PRO A 268 -19.80 0.98 -10.09
C PRO A 268 -18.86 1.02 -8.89
N VAL A 269 -17.64 0.50 -9.06
CA VAL A 269 -16.59 0.49 -8.02
C VAL A 269 -16.08 1.91 -7.78
N VAL A 270 -15.73 2.64 -8.84
CA VAL A 270 -15.26 4.03 -8.72
C VAL A 270 -16.34 4.94 -8.14
N ARG A 271 -17.60 4.77 -8.57
CA ARG A 271 -18.72 5.55 -8.01
C ARG A 271 -18.91 5.29 -6.52
N TYR A 272 -18.88 4.03 -6.09
CA TYR A 272 -18.99 3.68 -4.68
C TYR A 272 -17.80 4.23 -3.87
N TYR A 273 -16.57 4.09 -4.39
CA TYR A 273 -15.35 4.62 -3.78
C TYR A 273 -15.44 6.14 -3.55
N LEU A 274 -15.74 6.91 -4.61
CA LEU A 274 -15.85 8.36 -4.49
C LEU A 274 -17.03 8.80 -3.60
N SER A 275 -18.20 8.14 -3.73
CA SER A 275 -19.35 8.47 -2.90
C SER A 275 -19.12 8.16 -1.43
N SER A 276 -18.45 7.06 -1.08
CA SER A 276 -18.13 6.73 0.31
C SER A 276 -17.17 7.77 0.92
N ILE A 277 -16.14 8.18 0.19
CA ILE A 277 -15.21 9.23 0.63
C ILE A 277 -15.96 10.56 0.86
N ILE A 278 -16.74 11.01 -0.13
CA ILE A 278 -17.46 12.30 -0.04
C ILE A 278 -18.46 12.29 1.14
N VAL A 279 -19.27 11.24 1.25
CA VAL A 279 -20.29 11.15 2.31
C VAL A 279 -19.64 11.13 3.69
N ILE A 280 -18.60 10.31 3.87
CA ILE A 280 -17.92 10.21 5.17
C ILE A 280 -17.18 11.51 5.50
N SER A 281 -16.55 12.17 4.53
CA SER A 281 -15.91 13.48 4.74
C SER A 281 -16.91 14.53 5.21
N LEU A 282 -18.08 14.61 4.57
CA LEU A 282 -19.13 15.55 4.97
C LEU A 282 -19.66 15.26 6.37
N VAL A 283 -19.90 13.99 6.69
CA VAL A 283 -20.38 13.58 8.02
C VAL A 283 -19.35 13.90 9.11
N ILE A 284 -18.06 13.63 8.88
CA ILE A 284 -16.99 13.98 9.82
C ILE A 284 -16.83 15.50 9.93
N THR A 285 -16.91 16.26 8.84
CA THR A 285 -16.89 17.74 8.89
C THR A 285 -17.97 18.29 9.83
N ILE A 286 -19.20 17.80 9.69
CA ILE A 286 -20.32 18.21 10.54
C ILE A 286 -20.05 17.80 12.01
N ASN A 287 -19.54 16.59 12.24
CA ASN A 287 -19.26 16.09 13.59
C ASN A 287 -18.14 16.89 14.29
N LEU A 288 -17.06 17.25 13.57
CA LEU A 288 -15.97 18.08 14.12
C LEU A 288 -16.46 19.49 14.46
N LYS A 289 -17.35 20.07 13.64
CA LYS A 289 -17.95 21.38 13.90
C LYS A 289 -18.85 21.36 15.14
N ILE A 290 -19.74 20.36 15.25
CA ILE A 290 -20.69 20.23 16.36
C ILE A 290 -19.94 19.96 17.68
N SER A 291 -18.87 19.16 17.65
CA SER A 291 -18.08 18.85 18.83
C SER A 291 -17.20 20.01 19.32
N GLY A 292 -17.04 21.08 18.54
CA GLY A 292 -16.22 22.24 18.86
C GLY A 292 -14.71 22.01 18.74
N ILE A 293 -14.26 20.86 18.24
CA ILE A 293 -12.82 20.58 18.00
C ILE A 293 -12.29 21.50 16.89
N GLU A 294 -13.09 21.68 15.82
CA GLU A 294 -12.79 22.61 14.75
C GLU A 294 -13.92 23.64 14.66
N PRO A 295 -13.75 24.82 15.27
CA PRO A 295 -14.81 25.83 15.34
C PRO A 295 -15.09 26.52 13.99
N ASP A 296 -14.18 26.43 13.03
CA ASP A 296 -14.35 26.99 11.68
C ASP A 296 -14.74 25.91 10.67
N TRP A 297 -15.73 26.19 9.81
CA TRP A 297 -16.20 25.27 8.78
C TRP A 297 -15.14 24.92 7.72
N VAL A 298 -14.29 25.90 7.37
CA VAL A 298 -13.26 25.72 6.35
C VAL A 298 -12.16 24.78 6.88
N HIS A 299 -11.70 24.99 8.11
CA HIS A 299 -10.73 24.12 8.77
C HIS A 299 -11.30 22.72 9.02
N ALA A 300 -12.53 22.62 9.52
CA ALA A 300 -13.21 21.34 9.72
C ALA A 300 -13.32 20.56 8.40
N ALA A 301 -13.71 21.20 7.31
CA ALA A 301 -13.78 20.56 6.00
C ALA A 301 -12.38 20.16 5.48
N ARG A 302 -11.38 21.06 5.55
CA ARG A 302 -10.00 20.80 5.11
C ARG A 302 -9.44 19.53 5.77
N HIS A 303 -9.48 19.46 7.11
CA HIS A 303 -8.93 18.35 7.86
C HIS A 303 -9.75 17.07 7.68
N ALA A 304 -11.09 17.15 7.69
CA ALA A 304 -11.95 15.98 7.48
C ALA A 304 -11.74 15.36 6.09
N PHE A 305 -11.76 16.15 5.03
CA PHE A 305 -11.53 15.64 3.66
C PHE A 305 -10.12 15.07 3.51
N PHE A 306 -9.11 15.77 4.03
CA PHE A 306 -7.74 15.29 3.95
C PHE A 306 -7.58 13.92 4.63
N GLN A 307 -7.97 13.79 5.90
CA GLN A 307 -7.80 12.57 6.67
C GLN A 307 -8.65 11.41 6.11
N VAL A 308 -9.90 11.67 5.70
CA VAL A 308 -10.77 10.66 5.08
C VAL A 308 -10.18 10.16 3.76
N ILE A 309 -9.68 11.05 2.90
CA ILE A 309 -9.01 10.67 1.66
C ILE A 309 -7.75 9.89 1.97
N SER A 310 -6.91 10.38 2.87
CA SER A 310 -5.65 9.74 3.25
C SER A 310 -5.85 8.30 3.73
N VAL A 311 -6.79 8.08 4.64
CA VAL A 311 -7.08 6.72 5.17
C VAL A 311 -7.81 5.87 4.14
N GLY A 312 -8.83 6.43 3.46
CA GLY A 312 -9.61 5.71 2.46
C GLY A 312 -8.83 5.29 1.22
N THR A 313 -7.74 5.99 0.89
CA THR A 313 -6.79 5.62 -0.17
C THR A 313 -5.64 4.74 0.30
N THR A 314 -5.57 4.46 1.60
CA THR A 314 -4.45 3.77 2.26
C THR A 314 -3.12 4.53 2.20
N THR A 315 -3.14 5.85 2.03
CA THR A 315 -1.92 6.63 1.96
C THR A 315 -1.33 6.92 3.34
N GLY A 316 -2.15 7.32 4.32
CA GLY A 316 -1.70 7.50 5.70
C GLY A 316 -0.99 8.83 6.03
N PHE A 317 -1.00 9.82 5.14
CA PHE A 317 -0.54 11.18 5.49
C PHE A 317 -1.49 11.86 6.48
N ALA A 318 -0.96 12.81 7.24
CA ALA A 318 -1.71 13.58 8.22
C ALA A 318 -1.62 15.08 7.97
N SER A 319 -2.76 15.77 8.00
CA SER A 319 -2.87 17.24 8.05
C SER A 319 -3.31 17.75 9.43
N ALA A 320 -3.75 16.85 10.31
CA ALA A 320 -4.17 17.13 11.67
C ALA A 320 -4.07 15.86 12.54
N ASP A 321 -4.09 16.03 13.85
CA ASP A 321 -4.16 14.89 14.77
C ASP A 321 -5.60 14.36 14.86
N SER A 322 -5.85 13.23 14.21
CA SER A 322 -7.16 12.57 14.27
C SER A 322 -7.41 11.78 15.55
N SER A 323 -6.41 11.60 16.42
CA SER A 323 -6.56 10.86 17.69
C SER A 323 -7.43 11.60 18.69
N ILE A 324 -7.51 12.93 18.58
CA ILE A 324 -8.34 13.77 19.44
C ILE A 324 -9.78 13.94 18.93
N TRP A 325 -10.12 13.35 17.79
CA TRP A 325 -11.43 13.50 17.19
C TRP A 325 -12.53 12.77 17.98
N PRO A 326 -13.82 13.15 17.80
CA PRO A 326 -14.91 12.46 18.47
C PRO A 326 -14.97 10.99 18.12
N SER A 327 -15.36 10.14 19.07
CA SER A 327 -15.42 8.68 18.89
C SER A 327 -16.23 8.24 17.67
N PHE A 328 -17.26 8.98 17.28
CA PHE A 328 -18.03 8.72 16.06
C PHE A 328 -17.19 8.90 14.80
N SER A 329 -16.39 9.98 14.71
CA SER A 329 -15.45 10.21 13.61
C SER A 329 -14.37 9.14 13.55
N ILE A 330 -13.82 8.75 14.72
CA ILE A 330 -12.84 7.66 14.83
C ILE A 330 -13.43 6.35 14.29
N LEU A 331 -14.67 6.00 14.63
CA LEU A 331 -15.32 4.79 14.14
C LEU A 331 -15.48 4.78 12.61
N LEU A 332 -15.85 5.92 12.02
CA LEU A 332 -15.94 6.05 10.57
C LEU A 332 -14.56 5.94 9.88
N MET A 333 -13.51 6.47 10.49
CA MET A 333 -12.13 6.32 10.02
C MET A 333 -11.66 4.86 10.08
N ILE A 334 -11.97 4.13 11.15
CA ILE A 334 -11.71 2.68 11.27
C ILE A 334 -12.43 1.91 10.15
N PHE A 335 -13.68 2.26 9.85
CA PHE A 335 -14.40 1.64 8.74
C PHE A 335 -13.68 1.85 7.40
N LEU A 336 -13.18 3.07 7.13
CA LEU A 336 -12.39 3.35 5.92
C LEU A 336 -11.07 2.61 5.88
N THR A 337 -10.38 2.48 7.02
CA THR A 337 -9.14 1.70 7.16
C THR A 337 -9.36 0.24 6.74
N LEU A 338 -10.53 -0.34 7.06
CA LEU A 338 -10.89 -1.70 6.65
C LEU A 338 -11.35 -1.77 5.19
N GLN A 339 -12.06 -0.74 4.68
CA GLN A 339 -12.59 -0.73 3.30
C GLN A 339 -11.49 -0.60 2.25
N CYS A 340 -10.49 0.27 2.47
CA CYS A 340 -9.40 0.63 1.54
C CYS A 340 -9.89 1.22 0.21
N ALA A 341 -9.07 1.16 -0.88
CA ALA A 341 -9.39 1.73 -2.19
C ALA A 341 -9.68 0.68 -3.28
N CYS A 342 -9.69 1.08 -4.56
CA CYS A 342 -10.07 0.21 -5.67
C CYS A 342 -9.01 -0.86 -5.98
N SER A 343 -9.43 -2.02 -6.45
CA SER A 343 -8.51 -3.00 -7.07
C SER A 343 -7.86 -2.44 -8.33
N GLY A 344 -6.59 -2.79 -8.56
CA GLY A 344 -5.81 -2.28 -9.69
C GLY A 344 -5.25 -0.87 -9.47
N SER A 345 -5.26 -0.39 -8.22
CA SER A 345 -4.53 0.78 -7.71
C SER A 345 -3.29 0.32 -6.93
N THR A 346 -2.51 1.27 -6.42
CA THR A 346 -1.38 1.01 -5.51
C THR A 346 -1.80 0.70 -4.08
N SER A 347 -3.06 0.90 -3.69
CA SER A 347 -3.56 0.65 -2.33
C SER A 347 -3.41 -0.81 -1.89
N GLY A 348 -3.24 -1.03 -0.60
CA GLY A 348 -3.26 -2.37 0.02
C GLY A 348 -4.65 -2.85 0.45
N GLY A 349 -4.69 -3.78 1.35
CA GLY A 349 -5.86 -4.20 2.14
C GLY A 349 -7.02 -4.86 1.39
N LEU A 350 -8.24 -4.72 1.96
CA LEU A 350 -9.42 -5.48 1.56
C LEU A 350 -9.95 -5.15 0.16
N LYS A 351 -9.84 -3.89 -0.26
CA LYS A 351 -10.31 -3.34 -1.55
C LYS A 351 -11.84 -3.16 -1.65
N VAL A 352 -12.24 -1.99 -2.13
CA VAL A 352 -13.66 -1.56 -2.28
C VAL A 352 -14.52 -2.53 -3.08
N ASP A 353 -13.99 -3.13 -4.14
CA ASP A 353 -14.75 -4.06 -4.99
C ASP A 353 -15.17 -5.31 -4.22
N ARG A 354 -14.31 -5.85 -3.33
CA ARG A 354 -14.66 -6.98 -2.46
C ARG A 354 -15.76 -6.60 -1.46
N VAL A 355 -15.68 -5.42 -0.86
CA VAL A 355 -16.72 -4.90 0.04
C VAL A 355 -18.06 -4.75 -0.70
N LEU A 356 -18.04 -4.22 -1.92
CA LEU A 356 -19.23 -4.04 -2.74
C LEU A 356 -19.86 -5.39 -3.18
N ILE A 357 -19.03 -6.37 -3.51
CA ILE A 357 -19.49 -7.73 -3.83
C ILE A 357 -20.15 -8.36 -2.61
N PHE A 358 -19.50 -8.28 -1.45
CA PHE A 358 -20.02 -8.83 -0.19
C PHE A 358 -21.36 -8.22 0.18
N TYR A 359 -21.47 -6.88 0.11
CA TYR A 359 -22.74 -6.18 0.35
C TYR A 359 -23.85 -6.66 -0.59
N LYS A 360 -23.55 -6.83 -1.88
CA LYS A 360 -24.54 -7.31 -2.86
C LYS A 360 -24.89 -8.79 -2.65
N ALA A 361 -23.91 -9.60 -2.27
CA ALA A 361 -24.13 -11.00 -1.93
C ALA A 361 -25.04 -11.14 -0.70
N PHE A 362 -24.76 -10.35 0.35
CA PHE A 362 -25.61 -10.27 1.54
C PHE A 362 -27.05 -9.88 1.17
N LYS A 363 -27.23 -8.80 0.39
CA LYS A 363 -28.56 -8.36 -0.08
C LYS A 363 -29.28 -9.43 -0.91
N ALA A 364 -28.56 -10.17 -1.76
CA ALA A 364 -29.12 -11.27 -2.54
C ALA A 364 -29.56 -12.43 -1.61
N GLN A 365 -28.76 -12.75 -0.58
CA GLN A 365 -29.08 -13.79 0.38
C GLN A 365 -30.33 -13.44 1.22
N VAL A 366 -30.44 -12.19 1.69
CA VAL A 366 -31.64 -11.71 2.40
C VAL A 366 -32.88 -11.82 1.51
N LYS A 367 -32.81 -11.42 0.23
CA LYS A 367 -33.91 -11.58 -0.71
C LYS A 367 -34.31 -13.06 -0.93
N LYS A 368 -33.33 -13.95 -0.94
CA LYS A 368 -33.55 -15.38 -1.09
C LYS A 368 -34.31 -15.99 0.10
N GLN A 369 -34.16 -15.43 1.32
CA GLN A 369 -34.97 -15.84 2.48
C GLN A 369 -36.47 -15.53 2.28
N ILE A 370 -36.77 -14.42 1.60
CA ILE A 370 -38.15 -14.01 1.31
C ILE A 370 -38.71 -14.83 0.12
N HIS A 371 -37.86 -15.15 -0.87
CA HIS A 371 -38.24 -15.87 -2.08
C HIS A 371 -37.30 -17.09 -2.28
N PRO A 372 -37.49 -18.21 -1.57
CA PRO A 372 -36.55 -19.35 -1.54
C PRO A 372 -36.25 -19.95 -2.91
N ASN A 373 -37.24 -19.98 -3.80
CA ASN A 373 -37.12 -20.55 -5.15
C ASN A 373 -36.62 -19.59 -6.21
N ALA A 374 -36.37 -18.30 -5.84
CA ALA A 374 -35.90 -17.31 -6.81
C ALA A 374 -34.39 -17.47 -7.07
N VAL A 375 -34.01 -17.41 -8.33
CA VAL A 375 -32.60 -17.29 -8.74
C VAL A 375 -32.21 -15.82 -8.73
N ILE A 376 -31.48 -15.40 -7.69
CA ILE A 376 -31.08 -13.99 -7.51
C ILE A 376 -29.60 -13.86 -7.85
N PRO A 377 -29.25 -13.40 -9.05
CA PRO A 377 -27.84 -13.23 -9.45
C PRO A 377 -27.20 -12.02 -8.73
N VAL A 378 -25.97 -12.20 -8.27
CA VAL A 378 -25.13 -11.09 -7.78
C VAL A 378 -24.50 -10.40 -8.99
N LYS A 379 -24.77 -9.11 -9.18
CA LYS A 379 -24.27 -8.33 -10.33
C LYS A 379 -23.35 -7.19 -9.89
N LEU A 380 -22.22 -7.02 -10.60
CA LEU A 380 -21.39 -5.83 -10.50
C LEU A 380 -21.43 -5.07 -11.83
N GLY A 381 -22.09 -3.92 -11.84
CA GLY A 381 -22.46 -3.27 -13.11
C GLY A 381 -23.38 -4.17 -13.93
N ASN A 382 -23.01 -4.42 -15.18
CA ASN A 382 -23.74 -5.28 -16.11
C ASN A 382 -23.30 -6.77 -16.05
N HIS A 383 -22.26 -7.09 -15.27
CA HIS A 383 -21.72 -8.45 -15.20
C HIS A 383 -22.33 -9.24 -14.05
N VAL A 384 -22.83 -10.44 -14.36
CA VAL A 384 -23.26 -11.43 -13.36
C VAL A 384 -22.01 -12.14 -12.84
N LEU A 385 -21.85 -12.18 -11.53
CA LEU A 385 -20.73 -12.87 -10.88
C LEU A 385 -21.07 -14.35 -10.69
N ASP A 386 -20.09 -15.21 -10.94
CA ASP A 386 -20.16 -16.61 -10.66
C ASP A 386 -20.18 -16.90 -9.14
N ARG A 387 -20.77 -18.00 -8.74
CA ARG A 387 -20.90 -18.37 -7.34
C ARG A 387 -19.53 -18.57 -6.67
N GLU A 388 -18.54 -19.08 -7.41
CA GLU A 388 -17.17 -19.28 -6.91
C GLU A 388 -16.52 -17.95 -6.52
N THR A 389 -16.60 -16.94 -7.37
CA THR A 389 -16.10 -15.58 -7.10
C THR A 389 -16.75 -14.96 -5.86
N VAL A 390 -18.08 -15.07 -5.73
CA VAL A 390 -18.81 -14.52 -4.57
C VAL A 390 -18.39 -15.22 -3.28
N THR A 391 -18.32 -16.57 -3.30
CA THR A 391 -17.92 -17.36 -2.12
C THR A 391 -16.47 -17.08 -1.73
N SER A 392 -15.53 -17.08 -2.70
CA SER A 392 -14.11 -16.79 -2.46
C SER A 392 -13.92 -15.40 -1.87
N THR A 393 -14.64 -14.39 -2.39
CA THR A 393 -14.60 -13.02 -1.85
C THR A 393 -15.11 -12.97 -0.41
N SER A 394 -16.21 -13.62 -0.12
CA SER A 394 -16.78 -13.67 1.24
C SER A 394 -15.84 -14.33 2.23
N LEU A 395 -15.25 -15.48 1.85
CA LEU A 395 -14.25 -16.18 2.68
C LEU A 395 -12.99 -15.34 2.90
N PHE A 396 -12.54 -14.58 1.89
CA PHE A 396 -11.41 -13.69 2.03
C PHE A 396 -11.68 -12.61 3.09
N ILE A 397 -12.88 -12.01 3.09
CA ILE A 397 -13.25 -10.99 4.08
C ILE A 397 -13.27 -11.57 5.48
N VAL A 398 -13.85 -12.76 5.67
CA VAL A 398 -13.87 -13.45 6.96
C VAL A 398 -12.45 -13.72 7.44
N LEU A 399 -11.58 -14.24 6.58
CA LEU A 399 -10.18 -14.52 6.90
C LEU A 399 -9.41 -13.25 7.24
N TYR A 400 -9.62 -12.17 6.48
CA TYR A 400 -9.02 -10.85 6.73
C TYR A 400 -9.38 -10.34 8.13
N MET A 401 -10.66 -10.32 8.47
CA MET A 401 -11.14 -9.90 9.79
C MET A 401 -10.62 -10.81 10.90
N SER A 402 -10.58 -12.13 10.69
CA SER A 402 -10.04 -13.08 11.67
C SER A 402 -8.56 -12.80 11.96
N ILE A 403 -7.74 -12.49 10.96
CA ILE A 403 -6.34 -12.14 11.16
C ILE A 403 -6.22 -10.83 11.94
N VAL A 404 -7.03 -9.81 11.61
CA VAL A 404 -7.04 -8.54 12.38
C VAL A 404 -7.34 -8.82 13.85
N PHE A 405 -8.35 -9.60 14.16
CA PHE A 405 -8.70 -9.94 15.56
C PHE A 405 -7.62 -10.76 16.26
N VAL A 406 -7.03 -11.77 15.59
CA VAL A 406 -5.96 -12.58 16.19
C VAL A 406 -4.74 -11.72 16.53
N VAL A 407 -4.32 -10.83 15.61
CA VAL A 407 -3.20 -9.92 15.88
C VAL A 407 -3.55 -8.92 16.99
N THR A 408 -4.78 -8.42 17.04
CA THR A 408 -5.25 -7.58 18.15
C THR A 408 -5.09 -8.30 19.50
N ILE A 409 -5.50 -9.56 19.59
CA ILE A 409 -5.36 -10.37 20.81
C ILE A 409 -3.88 -10.52 21.20
N ILE A 410 -3.00 -10.78 20.21
CA ILE A 410 -1.56 -10.89 20.46
C ILE A 410 -0.98 -9.58 20.99
N LEU A 411 -1.34 -8.43 20.39
CA LEU A 411 -0.87 -7.11 20.86
C LEU A 411 -1.40 -6.78 22.26
N ALA A 412 -2.67 -7.06 22.54
CA ALA A 412 -3.25 -6.88 23.86
C ALA A 412 -2.57 -7.78 24.93
N PHE A 413 -2.23 -9.02 24.57
CA PHE A 413 -1.45 -9.92 25.43
C PHE A 413 -0.04 -9.36 25.73
N LEU A 414 0.54 -8.61 24.79
CA LEU A 414 1.83 -7.93 24.95
C LEU A 414 1.72 -6.60 25.72
N GLY A 415 0.53 -6.24 26.24
CA GLY A 415 0.30 -5.06 27.06
C GLY A 415 -0.06 -3.79 26.31
N VAL A 416 -0.39 -3.87 25.01
CA VAL A 416 -0.86 -2.72 24.22
C VAL A 416 -2.34 -2.47 24.54
N ASP A 417 -2.75 -1.20 24.68
CA ASP A 417 -4.15 -0.83 24.89
C ASP A 417 -5.05 -1.39 23.77
N ILE A 418 -6.28 -1.77 24.11
CA ILE A 418 -7.18 -2.48 23.19
C ILE A 418 -7.53 -1.66 21.95
N LEU A 419 -7.72 -0.34 22.08
CA LEU A 419 -8.01 0.53 20.94
C LEU A 419 -6.79 0.65 20.03
N GLU A 420 -5.61 0.84 20.61
CA GLU A 420 -4.34 0.89 19.90
C GLU A 420 -4.04 -0.45 19.21
N ALA A 421 -4.20 -1.57 19.92
CA ALA A 421 -3.97 -2.91 19.41
C ALA A 421 -4.86 -3.22 18.19
N PHE A 422 -6.17 -2.91 18.30
CA PHE A 422 -7.12 -3.13 17.21
C PHE A 422 -6.84 -2.23 16.01
N THR A 423 -6.62 -0.94 16.25
CA THR A 423 -6.40 0.03 15.17
C THR A 423 -5.02 -0.13 14.53
N ALA A 424 -3.98 -0.46 15.31
CA ALA A 424 -2.67 -0.84 14.76
C ALA A 424 -2.78 -2.09 13.88
N SER A 425 -3.48 -3.13 14.34
CA SER A 425 -3.71 -4.34 13.54
C SER A 425 -4.49 -4.03 12.26
N ALA A 426 -5.58 -3.28 12.33
CA ALA A 426 -6.38 -2.90 11.17
C ALA A 426 -5.58 -2.06 10.17
N ALA A 427 -4.83 -1.05 10.64
CA ALA A 427 -4.01 -0.17 9.81
C ALA A 427 -2.86 -0.90 9.12
N ASN A 428 -2.19 -1.83 9.81
CA ASN A 428 -1.10 -2.61 9.23
C ASN A 428 -1.62 -3.66 8.24
N MET A 429 -2.77 -4.30 8.51
CA MET A 429 -3.41 -5.22 7.57
C MET A 429 -3.95 -4.51 6.33
N GLY A 430 -4.44 -3.28 6.49
CA GLY A 430 -4.90 -2.41 5.40
C GLY A 430 -3.77 -1.77 4.61
N ASN A 431 -2.52 -1.82 5.10
CA ASN A 431 -1.38 -1.04 4.60
C ASN A 431 -1.71 0.47 4.56
N VAL A 432 -2.28 1.01 5.65
CA VAL A 432 -2.71 2.41 5.80
C VAL A 432 -1.71 3.21 6.64
N GLY A 433 -1.08 2.56 7.63
CA GLY A 433 -0.06 3.12 8.53
C GLY A 433 -0.61 3.62 9.85
N PRO A 434 -1.24 4.79 9.92
CA PRO A 434 -1.72 5.33 11.19
C PRO A 434 -2.92 4.54 11.75
N GLY A 435 -2.85 4.23 13.06
CA GLY A 435 -3.97 3.78 13.87
C GLY A 435 -4.59 4.92 14.66
N PHE A 436 -4.90 4.67 15.93
CA PHE A 436 -5.37 5.66 16.89
C PHE A 436 -4.63 5.50 18.22
N GLY A 437 -4.67 6.52 19.07
CA GLY A 437 -3.87 6.59 20.29
C GLY A 437 -2.40 6.92 19.99
N THR A 438 -1.45 6.25 20.62
CA THR A 438 0.00 6.50 20.42
C THR A 438 0.47 6.20 19.00
N VAL A 439 -0.20 5.30 18.29
CA VAL A 439 0.05 4.94 16.89
C VAL A 439 -0.82 5.75 15.91
N GLY A 440 -1.36 6.89 16.36
CA GLY A 440 -2.26 7.75 15.58
C GLY A 440 -1.59 8.46 14.42
N SER A 441 -2.34 9.42 13.81
CA SER A 441 -1.94 10.09 12.56
C SER A 441 -0.64 10.91 12.66
N LEU A 442 -0.32 11.45 13.82
CA LEU A 442 0.95 12.13 14.14
C LEU A 442 1.81 11.31 15.13
N GLY A 443 1.41 10.10 15.44
CA GLY A 443 2.11 9.20 16.33
C GLY A 443 3.10 8.27 15.61
N ASN A 444 3.69 7.33 16.38
CA ASN A 444 4.62 6.34 15.83
C ASN A 444 4.53 5.00 16.60
N TYR A 445 5.14 3.97 16.04
CA TYR A 445 5.14 2.61 16.61
C TYR A 445 6.35 2.32 17.51
N SER A 446 7.08 3.35 17.97
CA SER A 446 8.28 3.16 18.81
C SER A 446 7.98 2.39 20.09
N GLN A 447 6.83 2.66 20.71
CA GLN A 447 6.42 2.08 21.99
C GLN A 447 5.84 0.66 21.87
N ILE A 448 5.48 0.21 20.68
CA ILE A 448 5.01 -1.18 20.49
C ILE A 448 6.13 -2.15 20.81
N PRO A 449 5.89 -3.22 21.61
CA PRO A 449 6.90 -4.22 21.93
C PRO A 449 7.54 -4.85 20.68
N ALA A 450 8.81 -5.26 20.77
CA ALA A 450 9.54 -5.82 19.62
C ALA A 450 8.82 -7.01 18.96
N MET A 451 8.23 -7.91 19.76
CA MET A 451 7.42 -9.01 19.24
C MET A 451 6.17 -8.53 18.54
N GLY A 452 5.51 -7.47 19.05
CA GLY A 452 4.36 -6.83 18.41
C GLY A 452 4.73 -6.24 17.04
N LYS A 453 5.85 -5.52 16.93
CA LYS A 453 6.39 -5.01 15.66
C LYS A 453 6.65 -6.12 14.65
N PHE A 454 7.22 -7.25 15.09
CA PHE A 454 7.46 -8.40 14.22
C PHE A 454 6.16 -9.00 13.68
N VAL A 455 5.16 -9.20 14.54
CA VAL A 455 3.83 -9.72 14.15
C VAL A 455 3.12 -8.76 13.18
N LEU A 456 3.15 -7.45 13.47
CA LEU A 456 2.60 -6.42 12.58
C LEU A 456 3.32 -6.39 11.21
N SER A 457 4.64 -6.61 11.17
CA SER A 457 5.38 -6.70 9.91
C SER A 457 4.92 -7.88 9.04
N ILE A 458 4.64 -9.04 9.63
CA ILE A 458 4.07 -10.18 8.91
C ILE A 458 2.68 -9.81 8.38
N GLN A 459 1.88 -9.13 9.18
CA GLN A 459 0.54 -8.68 8.81
C GLN A 459 0.56 -7.68 7.63
N MET A 460 1.49 -6.72 7.63
CA MET A 460 1.71 -5.81 6.48
C MET A 460 2.00 -6.57 5.19
N LEU A 461 2.86 -7.59 5.25
CA LEU A 461 3.16 -8.45 4.09
C LEU A 461 1.93 -9.22 3.64
N MET A 462 1.09 -9.74 4.56
CA MET A 462 -0.15 -10.42 4.22
C MET A 462 -1.17 -9.47 3.55
N GLY A 463 -1.26 -8.23 4.00
CA GLY A 463 -2.10 -7.20 3.39
C GLY A 463 -1.67 -6.85 1.97
N ARG A 464 -0.35 -6.76 1.73
CA ARG A 464 0.22 -6.34 0.45
C ARG A 464 0.27 -7.43 -0.60
N VAL A 465 0.77 -8.62 -0.25
CA VAL A 465 0.99 -9.77 -1.15
C VAL A 465 -0.26 -10.62 -1.30
N GLU A 466 -1.32 -10.26 -0.60
CA GLU A 466 -2.57 -11.00 -0.39
C GLU A 466 -2.42 -12.26 0.50
N ILE A 467 -3.40 -12.44 1.39
CA ILE A 467 -3.40 -13.50 2.42
C ILE A 467 -3.22 -14.88 1.80
N TYR A 468 -3.97 -15.19 0.73
CA TYR A 468 -3.90 -16.51 0.08
C TYR A 468 -2.52 -16.83 -0.48
N SER A 469 -1.82 -15.84 -1.03
CA SER A 469 -0.47 -16.02 -1.57
C SER A 469 0.54 -16.37 -0.47
N MET A 470 0.45 -15.69 0.67
CA MET A 470 1.30 -15.97 1.84
C MET A 470 1.01 -17.35 2.44
N LEU A 471 -0.25 -17.75 2.58
CA LEU A 471 -0.61 -19.05 3.12
C LEU A 471 -0.25 -20.21 2.18
N LEU A 472 -0.40 -20.01 0.87
CA LEU A 472 -0.07 -21.03 -0.13
C LEU A 472 1.42 -21.36 -0.17
N ILE A 473 2.31 -20.39 0.12
CA ILE A 473 3.75 -20.67 0.16
C ILE A 473 4.10 -21.72 1.23
N VAL A 474 3.46 -21.62 2.41
CA VAL A 474 3.65 -22.60 3.49
C VAL A 474 3.25 -24.00 3.03
N LEU A 475 2.14 -24.12 2.29
CA LEU A 475 1.65 -25.40 1.76
C LEU A 475 2.54 -25.94 0.64
N VAL A 476 3.13 -25.07 -0.20
CA VAL A 476 4.04 -25.48 -1.28
C VAL A 476 5.31 -26.13 -0.73
N PHE A 477 5.85 -25.59 0.39
CA PHE A 477 7.04 -26.16 1.03
C PHE A 477 6.76 -27.37 1.93
N ARG A 478 5.51 -27.53 2.43
CA ARG A 478 5.13 -28.67 3.29
C ARG A 478 4.93 -30.00 2.50
N LYS A 479 4.67 -29.96 1.20
CA LYS A 479 4.45 -31.15 0.35
C LYS A 479 5.77 -31.72 -0.25
N ARG A 480 6.80 -31.80 0.57
CA ARG A 480 7.99 -32.62 0.27
C ARG A 480 8.18 -33.70 1.30
#